data_4326503f31d5b51fa5f1f89116fb2fbe
#
_entry.id   4326503f31d5b51fa5f1f89116fb2fbe
#
_cell.length_a   1.000
_cell.length_b   1.000
_cell.length_c   1.000
_cell.angle_alpha   90.00
_cell.angle_beta   90.00
_cell.angle_gamma   90.00
#
_symmetry.space_group_name_H-M   'P 1'
#
loop_
_entity.id
_entity.type
_entity.pdbx_description
1 polymer ?
#
loop_
_entity_poly.entity_id
_entity_poly.type
_entity_poly.pdbx_seq_one_letter_code
_entity_poly.pdbx_strand_id
1 'polypeptide(L)'
;MIILCTLEIIHSENFKGTKRQGGGMDMVDYSEGSGKQYHTGVGRGDVGRYVIMPGDPKRCEKIAAFLDEPKFIADNREYVTYTGKLDGIKVSVTSTGIGGPSAAIALQELTACGADTFLRVGTCGGMQDDVLGGDIVIANGAIRMEGTSKEYAPIEYPAVADINVINAMMTSAEKLKLKYHVGVVQSKDSFFGQHEPELMPVGYELQNKWDAWIKMGCLASEMETAALLIAGSYLRVRVGACFLVLAN
;
A
#
# COMPACT_ATOMS: atom_id res chain seq x y z
N MET A 1 -4.46 -8.43 12.22
CA MET A 1 -5.35 -8.09 11.09
C MET A 1 -4.74 -8.44 9.74
N ILE A 2 -3.56 -7.93 9.37
CA ILE A 2 -3.05 -8.08 7.99
C ILE A 2 -2.80 -9.53 7.55
N ILE A 3 -2.30 -10.38 8.44
CA ILE A 3 -2.09 -11.80 8.16
C ILE A 3 -3.43 -12.48 7.88
N LEU A 4 -4.46 -12.21 8.70
CA LEU A 4 -5.81 -12.74 8.49
C LEU A 4 -6.40 -12.22 7.17
N CYS A 5 -6.20 -10.93 6.85
CA CYS A 5 -6.60 -10.37 5.56
C CYS A 5 -5.92 -11.09 4.37
N THR A 6 -4.63 -11.38 4.48
CA THR A 6 -3.92 -12.14 3.45
C THR A 6 -4.51 -13.54 3.29
N LEU A 7 -4.85 -14.23 4.40
CA LEU A 7 -5.55 -15.53 4.37
C LEU A 7 -6.92 -15.41 3.70
N GLU A 8 -7.73 -14.39 4.05
CA GLU A 8 -9.04 -14.18 3.43
C GLU A 8 -8.93 -14.00 1.91
N ILE A 9 -7.92 -13.28 1.43
CA ILE A 9 -7.69 -13.12 -0.01
C ILE A 9 -7.29 -14.46 -0.64
N ILE A 10 -6.35 -15.20 -0.02
CA ILE A 10 -5.92 -16.52 -0.50
C ILE A 10 -7.10 -17.47 -0.60
N HIS A 11 -7.94 -17.55 0.43
CA HIS A 11 -9.10 -18.45 0.48
C HIS A 11 -10.23 -18.02 -0.48
N SER A 12 -10.42 -16.73 -0.71
CA SER A 12 -11.41 -16.21 -1.66
C SER A 12 -11.06 -16.48 -3.12
N GLU A 13 -9.80 -16.77 -3.44
CA GLU A 13 -9.33 -17.08 -4.81
C GLU A 13 -9.77 -18.44 -5.35
N ASN A 14 -10.44 -19.29 -4.56
CA ASN A 14 -11.27 -20.37 -5.11
C ASN A 14 -12.43 -19.83 -5.98
N PHE A 15 -12.69 -18.54 -5.95
CA PHE A 15 -13.42 -17.84 -6.99
C PHE A 15 -12.52 -17.72 -8.21
N LYS A 16 -12.88 -18.37 -9.32
CA LYS A 16 -12.25 -18.28 -10.64
C LYS A 16 -12.23 -16.83 -11.12
N GLY A 17 -11.42 -16.00 -10.47
CA GLY A 17 -11.08 -14.69 -10.96
C GLY A 17 -10.30 -14.88 -12.24
N THR A 18 -10.77 -14.31 -13.32
CA THR A 18 -10.05 -14.20 -14.59
C THR A 18 -8.60 -13.89 -14.26
N LYS A 19 -7.69 -14.79 -14.66
CA LYS A 19 -6.27 -14.45 -14.77
C LYS A 19 -6.27 -13.17 -15.59
N ARG A 20 -6.03 -12.02 -14.95
CA ARG A 20 -5.69 -10.82 -15.70
C ARG A 20 -4.45 -11.24 -16.45
N GLN A 21 -4.57 -11.43 -17.76
CA GLN A 21 -3.40 -11.61 -18.61
C GLN A 21 -2.61 -10.33 -18.38
N GLY A 22 -1.57 -10.42 -17.56
CA GLY A 22 -0.55 -9.41 -17.51
C GLY A 22 -0.05 -9.31 -18.95
N GLY A 23 -0.50 -8.29 -19.67
CA GLY A 23 0.14 -7.90 -20.89
C GLY A 23 1.58 -7.66 -20.46
N GLY A 24 2.51 -8.51 -20.90
CA GLY A 24 3.91 -8.35 -20.62
C GLY A 24 4.30 -6.96 -21.12
N MET A 25 4.30 -5.96 -20.24
CA MET A 25 5.03 -4.76 -20.51
C MET A 25 6.49 -5.17 -20.43
N ASP A 26 7.21 -5.07 -21.53
CA ASP A 26 8.67 -5.17 -21.52
C ASP A 26 9.18 -3.98 -20.69
N MET A 27 9.27 -4.21 -19.38
CA MET A 27 9.87 -3.22 -18.47
C MET A 27 11.36 -3.20 -18.73
N VAL A 28 11.96 -2.01 -18.72
CA VAL A 28 13.41 -1.86 -18.86
C VAL A 28 14.08 -2.68 -17.75
N ASP A 29 15.02 -3.52 -18.13
CA ASP A 29 15.80 -4.33 -17.19
C ASP A 29 16.99 -3.51 -16.65
N TYR A 30 16.86 -3.04 -15.43
CA TYR A 30 17.93 -2.37 -14.70
C TYR A 30 18.80 -3.34 -13.87
N SER A 31 18.62 -4.64 -14.02
CA SER A 31 19.36 -5.64 -13.22
C SER A 31 20.85 -5.75 -13.56
N GLU A 32 21.29 -5.12 -14.65
CA GLU A 32 22.68 -5.23 -15.17
C GLU A 32 23.13 -6.68 -15.34
N GLY A 33 22.18 -7.59 -15.65
CA GLY A 33 22.44 -9.01 -15.79
C GLY A 33 22.52 -9.80 -14.49
N SER A 34 22.34 -9.18 -13.33
CA SER A 34 22.33 -9.86 -12.03
C SER A 34 21.06 -10.71 -11.80
N GLY A 35 20.00 -10.45 -12.56
CA GLY A 35 18.66 -11.02 -12.37
C GLY A 35 17.93 -10.48 -11.14
N LYS A 36 18.48 -9.46 -10.47
CA LYS A 36 17.90 -8.81 -9.30
C LYS A 36 17.49 -7.37 -9.63
N GLN A 37 16.37 -6.96 -9.10
CA GLN A 37 15.86 -5.59 -9.26
C GLN A 37 16.80 -4.59 -8.60
N TYR A 38 17.01 -3.45 -9.26
CA TYR A 38 18.02 -2.46 -8.88
C TYR A 38 17.76 -1.83 -7.49
N HIS A 39 16.50 -1.50 -7.18
CA HIS A 39 16.21 -0.81 -5.92
C HIS A 39 15.89 -1.81 -4.79
N THR A 40 15.06 -2.81 -5.03
CA THR A 40 14.63 -3.75 -4.00
C THR A 40 15.62 -4.89 -3.75
N GLY A 41 16.54 -5.16 -4.69
CA GLY A 41 17.50 -6.26 -4.59
C GLY A 41 16.88 -7.66 -4.67
N VAL A 42 15.59 -7.78 -5.01
CA VAL A 42 14.91 -9.07 -5.16
C VAL A 42 14.91 -9.55 -6.61
N GLY A 43 14.82 -10.86 -6.82
CA GLY A 43 14.72 -11.46 -8.14
C GLY A 43 13.47 -12.30 -8.33
N ARG A 44 13.27 -12.82 -9.54
CA ARG A 44 12.17 -13.76 -9.83
C ARG A 44 12.30 -15.01 -8.98
N GLY A 45 11.20 -15.39 -8.30
CA GLY A 45 11.16 -16.53 -7.39
C GLY A 45 11.52 -16.19 -5.93
N ASP A 46 12.10 -15.03 -5.64
CA ASP A 46 12.38 -14.59 -4.28
C ASP A 46 11.09 -14.20 -3.52
N VAL A 47 10.11 -13.65 -4.23
CA VAL A 47 8.87 -13.14 -3.65
C VAL A 47 7.66 -14.00 -3.99
N GLY A 48 6.62 -13.92 -3.16
CA GLY A 48 5.31 -14.53 -3.39
C GLY A 48 4.40 -13.64 -4.24
N ARG A 49 3.23 -14.19 -4.65
CA ARG A 49 2.18 -13.43 -5.34
C ARG A 49 1.60 -12.32 -4.46
N TYR A 50 1.55 -12.55 -3.15
CA TYR A 50 0.98 -11.66 -2.15
C TYR A 50 2.11 -10.94 -1.43
N VAL A 51 2.07 -9.61 -1.42
CA VAL A 51 3.08 -8.80 -0.75
C VAL A 51 2.43 -7.85 0.24
N ILE A 52 2.85 -7.94 1.49
CA ILE A 52 2.50 -7.00 2.55
C ILE A 52 3.53 -5.86 2.53
N MET A 53 3.06 -4.62 2.48
CA MET A 53 3.91 -3.44 2.28
C MET A 53 3.82 -2.46 3.46
N PRO A 54 4.60 -2.68 4.56
CA PRO A 54 4.78 -1.66 5.59
C PRO A 54 5.66 -0.51 5.07
N GLY A 55 5.55 0.69 5.64
CA GLY A 55 6.46 1.80 5.33
C GLY A 55 7.85 1.61 5.95
N ASP A 56 7.88 1.35 7.25
CA ASP A 56 9.12 1.22 8.02
C ASP A 56 9.77 -0.17 7.82
N PRO A 57 11.06 -0.23 7.40
CA PRO A 57 11.81 -1.48 7.27
C PRO A 57 11.82 -2.34 8.53
N LYS A 58 11.85 -1.71 9.70
CA LYS A 58 11.87 -2.42 11.01
C LYS A 58 10.58 -3.21 11.30
N ARG A 59 9.50 -2.96 10.55
CA ARG A 59 8.26 -3.73 10.65
C ARG A 59 8.28 -5.02 9.83
N CYS A 60 9.17 -5.14 8.83
CA CYS A 60 9.19 -6.31 7.94
C CYS A 60 9.43 -7.60 8.69
N GLU A 61 10.46 -7.67 9.53
CA GLU A 61 10.76 -8.85 10.34
C GLU A 61 9.61 -9.20 11.29
N LYS A 62 9.04 -8.19 11.96
CA LYS A 62 7.93 -8.38 12.90
C LYS A 62 6.68 -8.95 12.22
N ILE A 63 6.37 -8.51 11.00
CA ILE A 63 5.25 -9.04 10.23
C ILE A 63 5.60 -10.43 9.70
N ALA A 64 6.80 -10.64 9.19
CA ALA A 64 7.26 -11.92 8.68
C ALA A 64 7.29 -13.02 9.75
N ALA A 65 7.49 -12.67 11.02
CA ALA A 65 7.44 -13.63 12.14
C ALA A 65 6.08 -14.34 12.31
N PHE A 66 5.01 -13.84 11.67
CA PHE A 66 3.70 -14.52 11.61
C PHE A 66 3.55 -15.47 10.42
N LEU A 67 4.54 -15.56 9.54
CA LEU A 67 4.57 -16.50 8.41
C LEU A 67 5.27 -17.79 8.82
N ASP A 68 4.95 -18.89 8.15
CA ASP A 68 5.69 -20.13 8.28
C ASP A 68 7.03 -20.04 7.53
N GLU A 69 8.09 -20.54 8.14
CA GLU A 69 9.44 -20.58 7.55
C GLU A 69 9.92 -19.24 6.98
N PRO A 70 9.82 -18.12 7.72
CA PRO A 70 10.21 -16.81 7.19
C PRO A 70 11.70 -16.77 6.90
N LYS A 71 12.07 -16.23 5.73
CA LYS A 71 13.45 -16.07 5.29
C LYS A 71 13.70 -14.60 4.95
N PHE A 72 14.81 -14.06 5.42
CA PHE A 72 15.35 -12.81 4.93
C PHE A 72 15.77 -12.96 3.47
N ILE A 73 15.40 -12.02 2.60
CA ILE A 73 15.67 -12.05 1.17
C ILE A 73 16.65 -10.96 0.76
N ALA A 74 16.37 -9.72 1.12
CA ALA A 74 17.16 -8.57 0.72
C ALA A 74 17.00 -7.40 1.69
N ASP A 75 18.04 -6.59 1.80
CA ASP A 75 18.06 -5.27 2.43
C ASP A 75 18.85 -4.34 1.51
N ASN A 76 18.13 -3.46 0.83
CA ASN A 76 18.73 -2.49 -0.07
C ASN A 76 17.97 -1.17 0.00
N ARG A 77 18.65 -0.08 0.29
CA ARG A 77 18.06 1.24 0.52
C ARG A 77 17.00 1.18 1.65
N GLU A 78 15.79 1.68 1.39
CA GLU A 78 14.63 1.60 2.28
C GLU A 78 13.83 0.28 2.15
N TYR A 79 14.26 -0.63 1.29
CA TYR A 79 13.54 -1.87 0.98
C TYR A 79 14.15 -3.07 1.70
N VAL A 80 13.46 -3.54 2.71
CA VAL A 80 13.77 -4.80 3.40
C VAL A 80 12.71 -5.83 3.05
N THR A 81 13.15 -7.00 2.56
CA THR A 81 12.24 -8.06 2.12
C THR A 81 12.45 -9.34 2.90
N TYR A 82 11.34 -9.90 3.38
CA TYR A 82 11.22 -11.25 3.92
C TYR A 82 10.19 -12.03 3.12
N THR A 83 10.38 -13.34 3.00
CA THR A 83 9.40 -14.23 2.35
C THR A 83 9.22 -15.48 3.20
N GLY A 84 7.98 -15.88 3.41
CA GLY A 84 7.58 -17.10 4.10
C GLY A 84 6.35 -17.72 3.46
N LYS A 85 5.60 -18.49 4.23
CA LYS A 85 4.37 -19.13 3.77
C LYS A 85 3.21 -18.78 4.69
N LEU A 86 2.00 -18.82 4.15
CA LEU A 86 0.75 -18.70 4.86
C LEU A 86 -0.22 -19.71 4.23
N ASP A 87 -0.65 -20.73 5.00
CA ASP A 87 -1.37 -21.89 4.48
C ASP A 87 -0.69 -22.55 3.25
N GLY A 88 0.64 -22.67 3.30
CA GLY A 88 1.44 -23.25 2.23
C GLY A 88 1.69 -22.34 1.01
N ILE A 89 1.02 -21.17 0.96
CA ILE A 89 1.16 -20.20 -0.13
C ILE A 89 2.29 -19.21 0.22
N LYS A 90 3.17 -18.95 -0.76
CA LYS A 90 4.27 -18.00 -0.59
C LYS A 90 3.74 -16.56 -0.45
N VAL A 91 4.12 -15.90 0.64
CA VAL A 91 3.80 -14.51 0.97
C VAL A 91 5.09 -13.76 1.28
N SER A 92 5.18 -12.54 0.81
CA SER A 92 6.33 -11.67 1.10
C SER A 92 5.92 -10.44 1.91
N VAL A 93 6.89 -9.89 2.60
CA VAL A 93 6.78 -8.61 3.30
C VAL A 93 7.91 -7.73 2.79
N THR A 94 7.59 -6.58 2.20
CA THR A 94 8.61 -5.64 1.68
C THR A 94 8.27 -4.22 2.13
N SER A 95 9.22 -3.52 2.74
CA SER A 95 9.03 -2.11 3.11
C SER A 95 8.99 -1.20 1.88
N THR A 96 8.27 -0.09 2.01
CA THR A 96 8.15 0.91 0.94
C THR A 96 8.99 2.15 1.16
N GLY A 97 9.52 2.36 2.38
CA GLY A 97 9.96 3.69 2.78
C GLY A 97 8.78 4.66 2.89
N ILE A 98 9.04 5.94 2.73
CA ILE A 98 8.06 7.04 2.82
C ILE A 98 7.85 7.66 1.45
N GLY A 99 6.58 7.86 1.10
CA GLY A 99 6.16 8.64 -0.05
C GLY A 99 5.91 7.85 -1.33
N GLY A 100 5.19 8.48 -2.23
CA GLY A 100 4.75 7.91 -3.51
C GLY A 100 5.87 7.33 -4.37
N PRO A 101 6.98 8.06 -4.62
CA PRO A 101 8.06 7.58 -5.49
C PRO A 101 8.64 6.25 -5.01
N SER A 102 8.98 6.15 -3.72
CA SER A 102 9.56 4.94 -3.15
C SER A 102 8.58 3.77 -3.19
N ALA A 103 7.32 3.99 -2.81
CA ALA A 103 6.28 2.96 -2.84
C ALA A 103 6.00 2.45 -4.26
N ALA A 104 5.95 3.34 -5.26
CA ALA A 104 5.72 2.96 -6.65
C ALA A 104 6.87 2.14 -7.24
N ILE A 105 8.12 2.46 -6.92
CA ILE A 105 9.30 1.67 -7.31
C ILE A 105 9.19 0.26 -6.76
N ALA A 106 8.92 0.11 -5.46
CA ALA A 106 8.76 -1.20 -4.84
C ALA A 106 7.65 -2.02 -5.52
N LEU A 107 6.46 -1.43 -5.73
CA LEU A 107 5.35 -2.09 -6.39
C LEU A 107 5.73 -2.60 -7.79
N GLN A 108 6.41 -1.76 -8.57
CA GLN A 108 6.76 -2.08 -9.95
C GLN A 108 7.80 -3.21 -10.02
N GLU A 109 8.87 -3.14 -9.22
CA GLU A 109 9.90 -4.16 -9.19
C GLU A 109 9.39 -5.51 -8.65
N LEU A 110 8.56 -5.48 -7.60
CA LEU A 110 7.93 -6.69 -7.07
C LEU A 110 6.95 -7.33 -8.08
N THR A 111 6.23 -6.51 -8.86
CA THR A 111 5.38 -6.99 -9.96
C THR A 111 6.23 -7.66 -11.03
N ALA A 112 7.39 -7.11 -11.39
CA ALA A 112 8.34 -7.73 -12.33
C ALA A 112 8.85 -9.10 -11.84
N CYS A 113 8.91 -9.27 -10.51
CA CYS A 113 9.30 -10.53 -9.87
C CYS A 113 8.15 -11.54 -9.71
N GLY A 114 6.92 -11.17 -10.12
CA GLY A 114 5.76 -12.08 -10.18
C GLY A 114 4.71 -11.84 -9.09
N ALA A 115 4.83 -10.81 -8.27
CA ALA A 115 3.77 -10.42 -7.35
C ALA A 115 2.59 -9.76 -8.09
N ASP A 116 1.35 -10.04 -7.65
CA ASP A 116 0.15 -9.53 -8.30
C ASP A 116 -0.92 -9.01 -7.32
N THR A 117 -0.65 -9.06 -6.02
CA THR A 117 -1.55 -8.60 -4.98
C THR A 117 -0.77 -7.97 -3.84
N PHE A 118 -1.11 -6.73 -3.55
CA PHE A 118 -0.36 -5.88 -2.64
C PHE A 118 -1.26 -5.30 -1.56
N LEU A 119 -0.84 -5.44 -0.29
CA LEU A 119 -1.52 -4.94 0.88
C LEU A 119 -0.65 -3.90 1.58
N ARG A 120 -0.93 -2.64 1.37
CA ARG A 120 -0.28 -1.55 2.11
C ARG A 120 -0.76 -1.55 3.55
N VAL A 121 0.19 -1.52 4.49
CA VAL A 121 -0.08 -1.48 5.93
C VAL A 121 0.65 -0.32 6.54
N GLY A 122 -0.08 0.73 6.85
CA GLY A 122 0.50 1.97 7.32
C GLY A 122 -0.03 2.46 8.66
N THR A 123 0.30 3.69 8.92
CA THR A 123 -0.27 4.52 9.98
C THR A 123 -0.79 5.81 9.33
N CYS A 124 -1.77 6.44 9.94
CA CYS A 124 -2.37 7.68 9.44
C CYS A 124 -2.76 8.62 10.58
N GLY A 125 -3.01 9.86 10.23
CA GLY A 125 -3.76 10.80 11.07
C GLY A 125 -5.24 10.74 10.70
N GLY A 126 -6.14 10.68 11.69
CA GLY A 126 -7.58 10.80 11.49
C GLY A 126 -7.96 12.19 11.00
N MET A 127 -9.05 12.30 10.24
CA MET A 127 -9.56 13.56 9.70
C MET A 127 -11.03 13.82 10.03
N GLN A 128 -11.76 12.86 10.60
CA GLN A 128 -13.15 12.98 11.01
C GLN A 128 -13.26 12.76 12.51
N ASP A 129 -14.19 13.42 13.17
CA ASP A 129 -14.37 13.41 14.64
C ASP A 129 -14.58 12.02 15.24
N ASP A 130 -15.06 11.06 14.46
CA ASP A 130 -15.33 9.68 14.86
C ASP A 130 -14.19 8.71 14.52
N VAL A 131 -13.15 9.16 13.83
CA VAL A 131 -11.95 8.36 13.44
C VAL A 131 -10.85 8.58 14.47
N LEU A 132 -10.85 7.77 15.52
CA LEU A 132 -10.04 7.98 16.71
C LEU A 132 -8.73 7.16 16.71
N GLY A 133 -7.76 7.59 17.51
CA GLY A 133 -6.53 6.84 17.74
C GLY A 133 -6.82 5.41 18.17
N GLY A 134 -6.20 4.43 17.49
CA GLY A 134 -6.44 3.00 17.69
C GLY A 134 -7.45 2.38 16.72
N ASP A 135 -8.26 3.17 16.02
CA ASP A 135 -9.16 2.68 14.98
C ASP A 135 -8.39 2.24 13.73
N ILE A 136 -9.03 1.43 12.90
CA ILE A 136 -8.49 1.01 11.60
C ILE A 136 -9.20 1.80 10.50
N VAL A 137 -8.44 2.35 9.56
CA VAL A 137 -8.98 2.92 8.31
C VAL A 137 -8.62 2.00 7.15
N ILE A 138 -9.64 1.57 6.38
CA ILE A 138 -9.51 0.80 5.15
C ILE A 138 -9.81 1.75 3.99
N ALA A 139 -8.82 1.99 3.13
CA ALA A 139 -8.96 2.91 2.01
C ALA A 139 -9.70 2.24 0.84
N ASN A 140 -10.86 2.77 0.45
CA ASN A 140 -11.54 2.38 -0.79
C ASN A 140 -11.09 3.23 -1.98
N GLY A 141 -10.49 4.39 -1.73
CA GLY A 141 -9.89 5.28 -2.71
C GLY A 141 -8.99 6.31 -2.04
N ALA A 142 -8.27 7.06 -2.85
CA ALA A 142 -7.33 8.07 -2.33
C ALA A 142 -7.38 9.38 -3.12
N ILE A 143 -7.27 10.49 -2.40
CA ILE A 143 -7.07 11.82 -2.97
C ILE A 143 -5.63 11.92 -3.45
N ARG A 144 -5.45 12.21 -4.74
CA ARG A 144 -4.17 12.29 -5.44
C ARG A 144 -3.53 13.67 -5.23
N MET A 145 -3.15 13.99 -3.97
CA MET A 145 -2.51 15.27 -3.62
C MET A 145 -0.97 15.16 -3.66
N GLU A 146 -0.43 14.12 -4.26
CA GLU A 146 0.98 13.84 -4.46
C GLU A 146 1.38 13.90 -5.95
N GLY A 147 2.66 13.91 -6.26
CA GLY A 147 3.18 14.04 -7.61
C GLY A 147 3.24 12.72 -8.39
N THR A 148 3.60 11.63 -7.74
CA THR A 148 3.92 10.35 -8.39
C THR A 148 2.76 9.81 -9.24
N SER A 149 1.55 9.78 -8.70
CA SER A 149 0.39 9.26 -9.45
C SER A 149 0.09 10.05 -10.72
N LYS A 150 0.45 11.33 -10.76
CA LYS A 150 0.23 12.21 -11.92
C LYS A 150 1.15 11.86 -13.09
N GLU A 151 2.30 11.24 -12.83
CA GLU A 151 3.21 10.75 -13.86
C GLU A 151 2.78 9.39 -14.42
N TYR A 152 1.95 8.63 -13.70
CA TYR A 152 1.38 7.36 -14.17
C TYR A 152 0.07 7.54 -14.95
N ALA A 153 -0.78 8.48 -14.56
CA ALA A 153 -2.10 8.66 -15.17
C ALA A 153 -2.61 10.10 -15.06
N PRO A 154 -3.46 10.57 -16.01
CA PRO A 154 -4.14 11.85 -15.89
C PRO A 154 -4.87 11.99 -14.56
N ILE A 155 -5.00 13.23 -14.05
CA ILE A 155 -5.57 13.47 -12.71
C ILE A 155 -7.03 13.02 -12.59
N GLU A 156 -7.75 12.97 -13.69
CA GLU A 156 -9.15 12.54 -13.78
C GLU A 156 -9.31 11.02 -13.56
N TYR A 157 -8.25 10.24 -13.74
CA TYR A 157 -8.30 8.80 -13.47
C TYR A 157 -8.34 8.56 -11.94
N PRO A 158 -9.38 7.90 -11.41
CA PRO A 158 -9.57 7.77 -9.98
C PRO A 158 -8.58 6.76 -9.36
N ALA A 159 -8.03 7.10 -8.20
CA ALA A 159 -7.25 6.17 -7.38
C ALA A 159 -8.21 5.32 -6.54
N VAL A 160 -8.54 4.11 -7.00
CA VAL A 160 -9.49 3.19 -6.35
C VAL A 160 -8.81 1.87 -5.99
N ALA A 161 -9.15 1.33 -4.82
CA ALA A 161 -8.63 0.06 -4.35
C ALA A 161 -9.37 -1.15 -4.97
N ASP A 162 -8.71 -2.31 -4.99
CA ASP A 162 -9.35 -3.55 -5.44
C ASP A 162 -10.43 -3.98 -4.45
N ILE A 163 -11.65 -4.22 -4.95
CA ILE A 163 -12.82 -4.53 -4.12
C ILE A 163 -12.67 -5.82 -3.33
N ASN A 164 -11.96 -6.83 -3.87
CA ASN A 164 -11.76 -8.09 -3.17
C ASN A 164 -10.78 -7.92 -2.00
N VAL A 165 -9.76 -7.06 -2.17
CA VAL A 165 -8.82 -6.72 -1.10
C VAL A 165 -9.52 -5.93 0.00
N ILE A 166 -10.39 -4.96 -0.35
CA ILE A 166 -11.22 -4.23 0.62
C ILE A 166 -12.09 -5.19 1.43
N ASN A 167 -12.83 -6.07 0.76
CA ASN A 167 -13.71 -7.02 1.41
C ASN A 167 -12.97 -7.97 2.37
N ALA A 168 -11.78 -8.43 1.98
CA ALA A 168 -10.94 -9.25 2.85
C ALA A 168 -10.45 -8.49 4.10
N MET A 169 -10.12 -7.20 3.94
CA MET A 169 -9.75 -6.34 5.07
C MET A 169 -10.92 -6.13 6.03
N MET A 170 -12.12 -5.86 5.50
CA MET A 170 -13.34 -5.70 6.30
C MET A 170 -13.66 -6.98 7.07
N THR A 171 -13.72 -8.13 6.38
CA THR A 171 -13.94 -9.45 7.00
C THR A 171 -12.95 -9.73 8.12
N SER A 172 -11.67 -9.38 7.91
CA SER A 172 -10.61 -9.59 8.89
C SER A 172 -10.79 -8.69 10.12
N ALA A 173 -11.16 -7.42 9.91
CA ALA A 173 -11.43 -6.48 10.99
C ALA A 173 -12.64 -6.94 11.84
N GLU A 174 -13.71 -7.41 11.18
CA GLU A 174 -14.91 -7.97 11.84
C GLU A 174 -14.58 -9.22 12.67
N LYS A 175 -13.85 -10.18 12.10
CA LYS A 175 -13.42 -11.41 12.83
C LYS A 175 -12.58 -11.09 14.06
N LEU A 176 -11.78 -10.04 14.01
CA LEU A 176 -10.96 -9.58 15.13
C LEU A 176 -11.69 -8.59 16.05
N LYS A 177 -12.94 -8.23 15.73
CA LYS A 177 -13.74 -7.24 16.48
C LYS A 177 -13.04 -5.90 16.63
N LEU A 178 -12.32 -5.48 15.60
CA LEU A 178 -11.67 -4.17 15.55
C LEU A 178 -12.68 -3.11 15.10
N LYS A 179 -12.62 -1.92 15.70
CA LYS A 179 -13.32 -0.76 15.17
C LYS A 179 -12.64 -0.31 13.88
N TYR A 180 -13.38 -0.21 12.80
CA TYR A 180 -12.84 0.18 11.51
C TYR A 180 -13.77 1.12 10.73
N HIS A 181 -13.19 1.89 9.85
CA HIS A 181 -13.86 2.79 8.92
C HIS A 181 -13.43 2.46 7.50
N VAL A 182 -14.34 2.59 6.54
CA VAL A 182 -14.05 2.38 5.11
C VAL A 182 -14.36 3.65 4.36
N GLY A 183 -13.38 4.22 3.66
CA GLY A 183 -13.60 5.45 2.89
C GLY A 183 -12.35 5.97 2.23
N VAL A 184 -12.45 7.21 1.77
CA VAL A 184 -11.37 7.90 1.05
C VAL A 184 -10.32 8.40 2.03
N VAL A 185 -9.04 8.23 1.67
CA VAL A 185 -7.90 8.81 2.39
C VAL A 185 -7.21 9.87 1.54
N GLN A 186 -6.44 10.76 2.15
CA GLN A 186 -5.60 11.71 1.43
C GLN A 186 -4.16 11.22 1.39
N SER A 187 -3.56 11.15 0.20
CA SER A 187 -2.12 10.96 0.03
C SER A 187 -1.45 12.28 -0.33
N LYS A 188 -0.44 12.65 0.44
CA LYS A 188 0.32 13.91 0.29
C LYS A 188 1.83 13.66 0.21
N ASP A 189 2.59 14.63 -0.29
CA ASP A 189 4.05 14.58 -0.35
C ASP A 189 4.73 15.27 0.82
N SER A 190 4.10 16.29 1.42
CA SER A 190 4.67 17.04 2.52
C SER A 190 4.03 16.71 3.86
N PHE A 191 4.80 16.06 4.74
CA PHE A 191 4.37 15.80 6.11
C PHE A 191 4.15 17.11 6.88
N PHE A 192 5.15 17.99 6.89
CA PHE A 192 5.09 19.26 7.61
C PHE A 192 4.11 20.26 7.00
N GLY A 193 3.86 20.18 5.69
CA GLY A 193 2.85 21.02 5.04
C GLY A 193 1.42 20.78 5.53
N GLN A 194 1.16 19.63 6.16
CA GLN A 194 -0.13 19.38 6.80
C GLN A 194 -0.15 19.77 8.28
N HIS A 195 0.95 19.53 9.01
CA HIS A 195 0.97 19.73 10.45
C HIS A 195 1.23 21.20 10.86
N GLU A 196 1.93 21.95 10.01
CA GLU A 196 2.30 23.34 10.22
C GLU A 196 2.05 24.16 8.94
N PRO A 197 0.82 24.11 8.36
CA PRO A 197 0.55 24.75 7.08
C PRO A 197 0.74 26.28 7.11
N GLU A 198 0.54 26.90 8.26
CA GLU A 198 0.73 28.33 8.45
C GLU A 198 2.19 28.79 8.28
N LEU A 199 3.15 27.88 8.44
CA LEU A 199 4.57 28.17 8.20
C LEU A 199 4.98 27.99 6.74
N MET A 200 4.10 27.43 5.92
CA MET A 200 4.39 27.15 4.51
C MET A 200 4.06 28.34 3.62
N PRO A 201 4.88 28.65 2.59
CA PRO A 201 4.59 29.72 1.64
C PRO A 201 3.23 29.60 0.95
N VAL A 202 2.72 28.37 0.80
CA VAL A 202 1.42 28.02 0.21
C VAL A 202 0.38 27.61 1.26
N GLY A 203 0.54 28.03 2.51
CA GLY A 203 -0.30 27.62 3.64
C GLY A 203 -1.78 27.82 3.40
N TYR A 204 -2.15 28.95 2.76
CA TYR A 204 -3.55 29.24 2.39
C TYR A 204 -4.15 28.15 1.48
N GLU A 205 -3.39 27.63 0.53
CA GLU A 205 -3.85 26.56 -0.38
C GLU A 205 -4.00 25.25 0.37
N LEU A 206 -3.03 24.90 1.23
CA LEU A 206 -3.04 23.68 2.03
C LEU A 206 -4.24 23.65 2.98
N GLN A 207 -4.52 24.75 3.70
CA GLN A 207 -5.66 24.88 4.60
C GLN A 207 -6.99 24.79 3.86
N ASN A 208 -7.14 25.52 2.74
CA ASN A 208 -8.36 25.46 1.94
C ASN A 208 -8.64 24.04 1.41
N LYS A 209 -7.61 23.32 0.97
CA LYS A 209 -7.75 21.93 0.54
C LYS A 209 -8.12 21.01 1.71
N TRP A 210 -7.46 21.17 2.85
CA TRP A 210 -7.77 20.40 4.05
C TRP A 210 -9.23 20.56 4.46
N ASP A 211 -9.75 21.80 4.52
CA ASP A 211 -11.15 22.09 4.82
C ASP A 211 -12.10 21.44 3.82
N ALA A 212 -11.73 21.43 2.54
CA ALA A 212 -12.51 20.78 1.51
C ALA A 212 -12.54 19.26 1.73
N TRP A 213 -11.41 18.63 2.05
CA TRP A 213 -11.34 17.18 2.30
C TRP A 213 -12.14 16.78 3.55
N ILE A 214 -12.08 17.56 4.62
CA ILE A 214 -12.91 17.36 5.82
C ILE A 214 -14.41 17.40 5.45
N LYS A 215 -14.85 18.44 4.74
CA LYS A 215 -16.23 18.59 4.28
C LYS A 215 -16.70 17.48 3.35
N MET A 216 -15.78 16.87 2.59
CA MET A 216 -16.05 15.73 1.71
C MET A 216 -16.03 14.38 2.44
N GLY A 217 -15.75 14.33 3.73
CA GLY A 217 -15.72 13.12 4.53
C GLY A 217 -14.45 12.27 4.33
N CYS A 218 -13.31 12.87 3.95
CA CYS A 218 -12.03 12.18 3.93
C CYS A 218 -11.69 11.67 5.33
N LEU A 219 -11.39 10.37 5.45
CA LEU A 219 -11.25 9.71 6.76
C LEU A 219 -9.90 9.93 7.41
N ALA A 220 -8.85 9.93 6.60
CA ALA A 220 -7.48 9.94 7.14
C ALA A 220 -6.47 10.49 6.11
N SER A 221 -5.31 10.88 6.63
CA SER A 221 -4.19 11.38 5.83
C SER A 221 -2.94 10.51 6.00
N GLU A 222 -2.32 10.17 4.87
CA GLU A 222 -1.11 9.36 4.75
C GLU A 222 -0.29 9.82 3.52
N MET A 223 0.67 9.03 3.00
CA MET A 223 1.61 9.53 1.97
C MET A 223 1.80 8.63 0.73
N GLU A 224 1.19 7.43 0.63
CA GLU A 224 1.56 6.46 -0.42
C GLU A 224 0.39 5.86 -1.22
N THR A 225 -0.81 5.83 -0.65
CA THR A 225 -1.94 5.06 -1.21
C THR A 225 -2.30 5.48 -2.62
N ALA A 226 -2.40 6.77 -2.90
CA ALA A 226 -2.77 7.23 -4.25
C ALA A 226 -1.77 6.75 -5.31
N ALA A 227 -0.47 6.85 -5.04
CA ALA A 227 0.57 6.37 -5.92
C ALA A 227 0.48 4.85 -6.15
N LEU A 228 0.28 4.07 -5.07
CA LEU A 228 0.15 2.61 -5.14
C LEU A 228 -1.10 2.18 -5.92
N LEU A 229 -2.27 2.82 -5.70
CA LEU A 229 -3.51 2.48 -6.40
C LEU A 229 -3.42 2.78 -7.89
N ILE A 230 -2.84 3.92 -8.26
CA ILE A 230 -2.66 4.32 -9.65
C ILE A 230 -1.61 3.44 -10.35
N ALA A 231 -0.44 3.25 -9.75
CA ALA A 231 0.59 2.37 -10.32
C ALA A 231 0.08 0.92 -10.43
N GLY A 232 -0.68 0.44 -9.42
CA GLY A 232 -1.32 -0.87 -9.45
C GLY A 232 -2.33 -1.02 -10.59
N SER A 233 -3.13 0.03 -10.86
CA SER A 233 -4.06 0.06 -11.99
C SER A 233 -3.31 -0.02 -13.33
N TYR A 234 -2.23 0.74 -13.49
CA TYR A 234 -1.35 0.71 -14.65
C TYR A 234 -0.74 -0.69 -14.86
N LEU A 235 -0.20 -1.28 -13.80
CA LEU A 235 0.42 -2.63 -13.83
C LEU A 235 -0.62 -3.77 -13.86
N ARG A 236 -1.91 -3.45 -13.72
CA ARG A 236 -3.03 -4.41 -13.66
C ARG A 236 -2.90 -5.44 -12.53
N VAL A 237 -2.41 -4.99 -11.39
CA VAL A 237 -2.30 -5.76 -10.15
C VAL A 237 -3.33 -5.27 -9.13
N ARG A 238 -3.62 -6.11 -8.13
CA ARG A 238 -4.55 -5.78 -7.06
C ARG A 238 -3.83 -5.03 -5.94
N VAL A 239 -4.38 -3.91 -5.53
CA VAL A 239 -3.83 -3.11 -4.43
C VAL A 239 -4.94 -2.70 -3.48
N GLY A 240 -4.68 -2.80 -2.19
CA GLY A 240 -5.49 -2.23 -1.13
C GLY A 240 -4.61 -1.69 -0.01
N ALA A 241 -5.18 -0.84 0.83
CA ALA A 241 -4.46 -0.20 1.92
C ALA A 241 -5.30 -0.13 3.20
N CYS A 242 -4.65 -0.36 4.33
CA CYS A 242 -5.23 -0.11 5.63
C CYS A 242 -4.22 0.52 6.60
N PHE A 243 -4.75 1.24 7.56
CA PHE A 243 -3.96 2.07 8.46
C PHE A 243 -4.44 1.95 9.90
N LEU A 244 -3.49 2.00 10.83
CA LEU A 244 -3.77 2.29 12.22
C LEU A 244 -3.79 3.82 12.39
N VAL A 245 -4.86 4.35 12.93
CA VAL A 245 -4.95 5.77 13.30
C VAL A 245 -4.08 6.01 14.53
N LEU A 246 -3.10 6.92 14.42
CA LEU A 246 -2.20 7.26 15.53
C LEU A 246 -2.76 8.41 16.37
N ALA A 247 -3.32 9.40 15.71
CA ALA A 247 -3.91 10.59 16.32
C ALA A 247 -4.96 11.21 15.38
N ASN A 248 -5.81 12.02 15.95
CA ASN A 248 -6.76 12.88 15.25
C ASN A 248 -6.62 14.30 15.81
#